data_224d49a7fdfc89b5a66bbebabf4ffc24
#
_entry.id   224d49a7fdfc89b5a66bbebabf4ffc24
#
_cell.length_a   1.000
_cell.length_b   1.000
_cell.length_c   1.000
_cell.angle_alpha   90.00
_cell.angle_beta   90.00
_cell.angle_gamma   90.00
#
_symmetry.space_group_name_H-M   'P 1'
#
loop_
_entity.id
_entity.type
_entity.pdbx_description
1 polymer ?
#
loop_
_entity_poly.entity_id
_entity_poly.type
_entity_poly.pdbx_seq_one_letter_code
_entity_poly.pdbx_strand_id
1 'polypeptide(L)'
;MIVNKQKPIKFINEANCLVDYNELEKAILWYQERPTASNKKIYLSGNYPAVSIHGEKIHVYRLLMMYWLKSVLPTEYSVHHINNNKLDARQENLSLMLNSAHNSTHMKGAKFSKEHRKKISEANRKRKGIKLKKRHNIPSHELRDLLKYGFSILGISELYKVDWSTIKNRIDENPELLEVVE
;
A
#
# COMPACT_ATOMS: atom_id res chain seq x y z
N MET A 1 -9.88 1.54 45.45
CA MET A 1 -9.85 1.21 44.02
C MET A 1 -9.77 -0.32 43.87
N ILE A 2 -10.84 -0.94 43.41
CA ILE A 2 -10.86 -2.39 43.15
C ILE A 2 -10.11 -2.59 41.82
N VAL A 3 -8.85 -3.00 41.89
CA VAL A 3 -8.11 -3.44 40.71
C VAL A 3 -8.73 -4.76 40.29
N ASN A 4 -9.64 -4.72 39.36
CA ASN A 4 -10.21 -5.92 38.76
C ASN A 4 -9.04 -6.67 38.05
N LYS A 5 -8.43 -7.66 38.72
CA LYS A 5 -7.40 -8.53 38.13
C LYS A 5 -8.08 -9.34 37.03
N GLN A 6 -8.03 -8.83 35.82
CA GLN A 6 -8.42 -9.59 34.65
C GLN A 6 -7.64 -10.90 34.60
N LYS A 7 -8.33 -12.02 34.39
CA LYS A 7 -7.66 -13.31 34.17
C LYS A 7 -6.90 -13.22 32.83
N PRO A 8 -5.65 -13.68 32.78
CA PRO A 8 -4.86 -13.67 31.54
C PRO A 8 -5.56 -14.49 30.45
N ILE A 9 -5.42 -14.06 29.20
CA ILE A 9 -5.96 -14.78 28.04
C ILE A 9 -5.13 -16.05 27.83
N LYS A 10 -5.81 -17.19 27.78
CA LYS A 10 -5.16 -18.46 27.42
C LYS A 10 -5.24 -18.64 25.90
N PHE A 11 -4.08 -18.77 25.26
CA PHE A 11 -3.98 -18.97 23.82
C PHE A 11 -3.89 -20.46 23.46
N ILE A 12 -4.64 -20.87 22.44
CA ILE A 12 -4.52 -22.16 21.76
C ILE A 12 -3.97 -21.88 20.38
N ASN A 13 -2.68 -22.17 20.14
CA ASN A 13 -1.97 -21.81 18.91
C ASN A 13 -1.96 -23.00 17.93
N GLU A 14 -3.02 -23.16 17.15
CA GLU A 14 -3.11 -24.18 16.11
C GLU A 14 -2.40 -23.77 14.80
N ALA A 15 -2.08 -22.50 14.67
CA ALA A 15 -1.40 -21.96 13.47
C ALA A 15 0.13 -22.11 13.54
N ASN A 16 0.71 -22.59 14.63
CA ASN A 16 2.16 -22.54 14.89
C ASN A 16 2.74 -21.13 14.70
N CYS A 17 1.98 -20.12 15.10
CA CYS A 17 2.39 -18.72 14.98
C CYS A 17 3.51 -18.42 16.00
N LEU A 18 4.59 -17.84 15.53
CA LEU A 18 5.65 -17.29 16.38
C LEU A 18 5.23 -15.88 16.81
N VAL A 19 4.87 -15.71 18.06
CA VAL A 19 4.34 -14.44 18.57
C VAL A 19 4.66 -14.29 20.06
N ASP A 20 4.87 -13.06 20.49
CA ASP A 20 4.86 -12.74 21.92
C ASP A 20 3.41 -12.72 22.43
N TYR A 21 3.06 -13.67 23.27
CA TYR A 21 1.71 -13.80 23.80
C TYR A 21 1.31 -12.63 24.72
N ASN A 22 2.27 -12.00 25.40
CA ASN A 22 1.99 -10.85 26.26
C ASN A 22 1.61 -9.63 25.36
N GLU A 23 2.35 -9.43 24.26
CA GLU A 23 2.03 -8.37 23.31
C GLU A 23 0.71 -8.65 22.57
N LEU A 24 0.46 -9.92 22.21
CA LEU A 24 -0.81 -10.30 21.58
C LEU A 24 -2.00 -10.09 22.53
N GLU A 25 -1.86 -10.43 23.83
CA GLU A 25 -2.88 -10.16 24.85
C GLU A 25 -3.17 -8.67 24.96
N LYS A 26 -2.13 -7.85 25.08
CA LYS A 26 -2.28 -6.38 25.12
C LYS A 26 -2.95 -5.84 23.86
N ALA A 27 -2.59 -6.36 22.69
CA ALA A 27 -3.17 -5.96 21.42
C ALA A 27 -4.65 -6.31 21.32
N ILE A 28 -5.04 -7.51 21.78
CA ILE A 28 -6.43 -7.93 21.84
C ILE A 28 -7.22 -7.04 22.80
N LEU A 29 -6.69 -6.79 24.01
CA LEU A 29 -7.34 -5.93 24.99
C LEU A 29 -7.48 -4.48 24.53
N TRP A 30 -6.49 -3.99 23.79
CA TRP A 30 -6.54 -2.66 23.17
C TRP A 30 -7.59 -2.57 22.06
N TYR A 31 -7.72 -3.61 21.23
CA TYR A 31 -8.69 -3.65 20.14
C TYR A 31 -10.12 -3.89 20.63
N GLN A 32 -10.25 -4.64 21.71
CA GLN A 32 -11.52 -4.88 22.40
C GLN A 32 -11.70 -3.83 23.48
N GLU A 33 -12.64 -2.95 23.34
CA GLU A 33 -13.00 -1.98 24.40
C GLU A 33 -13.54 -2.66 25.67
N ARG A 34 -13.91 -3.94 25.60
CA ARG A 34 -14.44 -4.73 26.71
C ARG A 34 -13.73 -6.07 26.83
N PRO A 35 -13.42 -6.50 28.07
CA PRO A 35 -12.82 -7.82 28.31
C PRO A 35 -13.78 -8.92 27.87
N THR A 36 -13.35 -9.78 26.98
CA THR A 36 -14.08 -10.98 26.58
C THR A 36 -13.30 -12.25 26.90
N ALA A 37 -13.98 -13.39 26.77
CA ALA A 37 -13.58 -14.74 27.15
C ALA A 37 -12.08 -15.01 27.34
N SER A 38 -11.77 -15.77 28.35
CA SER A 38 -10.43 -16.14 28.81
C SER A 38 -9.61 -16.99 27.83
N ASN A 39 -10.21 -17.48 26.73
CA ASN A 39 -9.53 -18.34 25.77
C ASN A 39 -9.62 -17.77 24.37
N LYS A 40 -8.48 -17.70 23.66
CA LYS A 40 -8.39 -17.27 22.27
C LYS A 40 -7.64 -18.31 21.45
N LYS A 41 -8.18 -18.64 20.31
CA LYS A 41 -7.60 -19.57 19.35
C LYS A 41 -6.87 -18.78 18.27
N ILE A 42 -5.61 -19.14 18.02
CA ILE A 42 -4.83 -18.67 16.87
C ILE A 42 -4.92 -19.76 15.81
N TYR A 43 -5.56 -19.44 14.69
CA TYR A 43 -5.80 -20.40 13.60
C TYR A 43 -5.29 -19.82 12.28
N LEU A 44 -5.12 -20.69 11.27
CA LEU A 44 -4.72 -20.25 9.94
C LEU A 44 -5.95 -19.73 9.15
N SER A 45 -5.82 -18.53 8.61
CA SER A 45 -6.73 -17.98 7.61
C SER A 45 -5.97 -17.76 6.31
N GLY A 46 -6.15 -18.66 5.37
CA GLY A 46 -5.24 -18.80 4.24
C GLY A 46 -3.84 -19.16 4.73
N ASN A 47 -2.86 -18.33 4.42
CA ASN A 47 -1.46 -18.54 4.82
C ASN A 47 -1.03 -17.71 6.04
N TYR A 48 -1.96 -17.07 6.75
CA TYR A 48 -1.66 -16.15 7.83
C TYR A 48 -2.35 -16.55 9.13
N PRO A 49 -1.66 -16.47 10.28
CA PRO A 49 -2.27 -16.60 11.59
C PRO A 49 -3.32 -15.52 11.83
N ALA A 50 -4.46 -15.92 12.37
CA ALA A 50 -5.57 -15.03 12.69
C ALA A 50 -6.18 -15.37 14.04
N VAL A 51 -6.83 -14.40 14.64
CA VAL A 51 -7.68 -14.53 15.84
C VAL A 51 -9.08 -14.00 15.52
N SER A 52 -10.09 -14.52 16.23
CA SER A 52 -11.45 -13.98 16.15
C SER A 52 -11.70 -13.03 17.32
N ILE A 53 -12.16 -11.81 17.00
CA ILE A 53 -12.51 -10.77 17.96
C ILE A 53 -13.90 -10.27 17.61
N HIS A 54 -14.86 -10.38 18.52
CA HIS A 54 -16.27 -10.05 18.29
C HIS A 54 -16.88 -10.68 17.03
N GLY A 55 -16.44 -11.91 16.69
CA GLY A 55 -16.86 -12.59 15.46
C GLY A 55 -16.13 -12.16 14.20
N GLU A 56 -15.36 -11.10 14.26
CA GLU A 56 -14.51 -10.66 13.15
C GLU A 56 -13.16 -11.39 13.15
N LYS A 57 -12.70 -11.71 11.95
CA LYS A 57 -11.38 -12.32 11.74
C LYS A 57 -10.32 -11.24 11.57
N ILE A 58 -9.31 -11.25 12.44
CA ILE A 58 -8.19 -10.31 12.33
C ILE A 58 -6.88 -11.09 12.29
N HIS A 59 -6.01 -10.76 11.32
CA HIS A 59 -4.68 -11.36 11.23
C HIS A 59 -3.79 -10.88 12.38
N VAL A 60 -3.07 -11.80 13.02
CA VAL A 60 -2.23 -11.51 14.19
C VAL A 60 -1.21 -10.41 13.93
N TYR A 61 -0.47 -10.47 12.81
CA TYR A 61 0.52 -9.47 12.45
C TYR A 61 -0.08 -8.07 12.26
N ARG A 62 -1.30 -7.99 11.71
CA ARG A 62 -1.99 -6.72 11.50
C ARG A 62 -2.50 -6.14 12.80
N LEU A 63 -3.06 -6.98 13.69
CA LEU A 63 -3.51 -6.60 15.02
C LEU A 63 -2.37 -6.03 15.86
N LEU A 64 -1.22 -6.73 15.88
CA LEU A 64 -0.03 -6.27 16.61
C LEU A 64 0.47 -4.93 16.07
N MET A 65 0.55 -4.78 14.75
CA MET A 65 1.00 -3.51 14.15
C MET A 65 0.06 -2.36 14.52
N MET A 66 -1.26 -2.56 14.45
CA MET A 66 -2.24 -1.56 14.88
C MET A 66 -2.08 -1.20 16.37
N TYR A 67 -1.83 -2.20 17.20
CA TYR A 67 -1.60 -1.99 18.62
C TYR A 67 -0.34 -1.17 18.90
N TRP A 68 0.78 -1.47 18.26
CA TRP A 68 2.03 -0.71 18.44
C TRP A 68 1.92 0.73 17.95
N LEU A 69 1.19 0.96 16.86
CA LEU A 69 0.94 2.30 16.31
C LEU A 69 -0.20 3.05 17.01
N LYS A 70 -0.98 2.35 17.89
CA LYS A 70 -2.20 2.89 18.54
C LYS A 70 -3.19 3.48 17.53
N SER A 71 -3.26 2.89 16.34
CA SER A 71 -4.10 3.37 15.23
C SER A 71 -4.56 2.22 14.35
N VAL A 72 -5.73 2.36 13.75
CA VAL A 72 -6.19 1.46 12.70
C VAL A 72 -5.35 1.70 11.45
N LEU A 73 -4.89 0.60 10.82
CA LEU A 73 -4.09 0.70 9.60
C LEU A 73 -4.99 1.00 8.40
N PRO A 74 -4.75 2.10 7.68
CA PRO A 74 -5.40 2.38 6.41
C PRO A 74 -5.13 1.28 5.36
N THR A 75 -5.98 1.22 4.34
CA THR A 75 -5.91 0.20 3.29
C THR A 75 -4.69 0.34 2.38
N GLU A 76 -4.08 1.53 2.35
CA GLU A 76 -2.88 1.85 1.58
C GLU A 76 -1.60 1.24 2.14
N TYR A 77 -1.67 0.73 3.40
CA TYR A 77 -0.51 0.16 4.08
C TYR A 77 -0.61 -1.36 4.19
N SER A 78 0.52 -2.00 3.95
CA SER A 78 0.77 -3.43 4.20
C SER A 78 1.78 -3.63 5.31
N VAL A 79 1.59 -4.70 6.07
CA VAL A 79 2.60 -5.19 7.01
C VAL A 79 3.39 -6.30 6.32
N HIS A 80 4.69 -6.09 6.17
CA HIS A 80 5.61 -7.00 5.51
C HIS A 80 6.35 -7.87 6.54
N HIS A 81 6.50 -9.16 6.23
CA HIS A 81 7.33 -10.09 7.00
C HIS A 81 8.75 -10.08 6.42
N ILE A 82 9.71 -9.54 7.17
CA ILE A 82 11.08 -9.30 6.70
C ILE A 82 11.76 -10.62 6.28
N ASN A 83 11.55 -11.68 7.05
CA ASN A 83 12.11 -13.01 6.75
C ASN A 83 11.24 -13.84 5.78
N ASN A 84 10.16 -13.27 5.21
CA ASN A 84 9.18 -13.94 4.36
C ASN A 84 8.41 -15.10 5.02
N ASN A 85 8.59 -15.32 6.33
CA ASN A 85 7.81 -16.31 7.08
C ASN A 85 6.52 -15.67 7.60
N LYS A 86 5.39 -16.03 6.99
CA LYS A 86 4.06 -15.50 7.34
C LYS A 86 3.56 -15.93 8.72
N LEU A 87 4.18 -16.93 9.31
CA LEU A 87 3.85 -17.43 10.65
C LEU A 87 4.61 -16.69 11.76
N ASP A 88 5.58 -15.86 11.42
CA ASP A 88 6.42 -15.12 12.36
C ASP A 88 5.92 -13.68 12.52
N ALA A 89 5.06 -13.50 13.52
CA ALA A 89 4.45 -12.21 13.84
C ALA A 89 5.18 -11.45 14.97
N ARG A 90 6.44 -11.76 15.23
CA ARG A 90 7.26 -11.02 16.21
C ARG A 90 7.61 -9.63 15.69
N GLN A 91 7.77 -8.68 16.62
CA GLN A 91 7.97 -7.26 16.29
C GLN A 91 9.18 -7.03 15.39
N GLU A 92 10.31 -7.69 15.66
CA GLU A 92 11.54 -7.58 14.88
C GLU A 92 11.41 -8.06 13.44
N ASN A 93 10.39 -8.87 13.14
CA ASN A 93 10.15 -9.41 11.80
C ASN A 93 9.08 -8.65 11.01
N LEU A 94 8.40 -7.69 11.61
CA LEU A 94 7.30 -6.97 10.96
C LEU A 94 7.71 -5.54 10.59
N SER A 95 7.41 -5.14 9.37
CA SER A 95 7.66 -3.79 8.86
C SER A 95 6.41 -3.23 8.19
N LEU A 96 6.06 -1.99 8.53
CA LEU A 96 4.97 -1.29 7.87
C LEU A 96 5.49 -0.59 6.61
N MET A 97 4.80 -0.75 5.49
CA MET A 97 5.14 -0.07 4.23
C MET A 97 3.91 0.19 3.38
N LEU A 98 4.02 1.13 2.44
CA LEU A 98 2.98 1.37 1.44
C LEU A 98 2.81 0.13 0.53
N ASN A 99 1.58 -0.15 0.10
CA ASN A 99 1.27 -1.27 -0.79
C ASN A 99 2.12 -1.26 -2.08
N SER A 100 2.40 -0.08 -2.62
CA SER A 100 3.24 0.08 -3.82
C SER A 100 4.69 -0.38 -3.56
N ALA A 101 5.26 0.00 -2.42
CA ALA A 101 6.60 -0.43 -2.01
C ALA A 101 6.64 -1.93 -1.70
N HIS A 102 5.63 -2.44 -0.98
CA HIS A 102 5.48 -3.87 -0.69
C HIS A 102 5.45 -4.72 -1.96
N ASN A 103 4.62 -4.34 -2.94
CA ASN A 103 4.53 -5.03 -4.22
C ASN A 103 5.86 -4.97 -4.98
N SER A 104 6.54 -3.82 -4.98
CA SER A 104 7.87 -3.66 -5.61
C SER A 104 8.91 -4.58 -4.99
N THR A 105 8.89 -4.76 -3.65
CA THR A 105 9.81 -5.65 -2.94
C THR A 105 9.65 -7.09 -3.40
N HIS A 106 8.42 -7.59 -3.54
CA HIS A 106 8.15 -8.95 -4.01
C HIS A 106 8.41 -9.14 -5.51
N MET A 107 8.33 -8.07 -6.31
CA MET A 107 8.59 -8.13 -7.75
C MET A 107 10.06 -7.96 -8.11
N LYS A 108 10.88 -7.45 -7.20
CA LYS A 108 12.31 -7.23 -7.43
C LYS A 108 13.03 -8.56 -7.67
N GLY A 109 13.59 -8.73 -8.87
CA GLY A 109 14.29 -9.95 -9.26
C GLY A 109 13.39 -11.12 -9.68
N ALA A 110 12.07 -10.94 -9.73
CA ALA A 110 11.16 -11.98 -10.19
C ALA A 110 11.42 -12.35 -11.65
N LYS A 111 11.70 -13.63 -11.91
CA LYS A 111 11.86 -14.18 -13.27
C LYS A 111 10.50 -14.68 -13.74
N PHE A 112 9.88 -13.97 -14.66
CA PHE A 112 8.63 -14.41 -15.26
C PHE A 112 8.85 -15.63 -16.18
N SER A 113 7.90 -16.56 -16.17
CA SER A 113 7.89 -17.70 -17.09
C SER A 113 7.87 -17.23 -18.55
N LYS A 114 8.31 -18.10 -19.47
CA LYS A 114 8.26 -17.80 -20.92
C LYS A 114 6.82 -17.48 -21.38
N GLU A 115 5.83 -18.21 -20.88
CA GLU A 115 4.42 -17.95 -21.16
C GLU A 115 3.94 -16.58 -20.66
N HIS A 116 4.32 -16.22 -19.43
CA HIS A 116 3.94 -14.92 -18.86
C HIS A 116 4.55 -13.76 -19.67
N ARG A 117 5.84 -13.88 -20.04
CA ARG A 117 6.53 -12.92 -20.92
C ARG A 117 5.86 -12.82 -22.30
N LYS A 118 5.41 -13.95 -22.86
CA LYS A 118 4.69 -13.99 -24.14
C LYS A 118 3.36 -13.23 -24.02
N LYS A 119 2.58 -13.48 -22.97
CA LYS A 119 1.30 -12.77 -22.71
C LYS A 119 1.49 -11.26 -22.57
N ILE A 120 2.53 -10.82 -21.82
CA ILE A 120 2.86 -9.40 -21.72
C ILE A 120 3.22 -8.81 -23.08
N SER A 121 4.06 -9.50 -23.87
CA SER A 121 4.48 -9.06 -25.21
C SER A 121 3.27 -8.92 -26.16
N GLU A 122 2.37 -9.90 -26.15
CA GLU A 122 1.12 -9.86 -26.94
C GLU A 122 0.20 -8.71 -26.52
N ALA A 123 0.03 -8.51 -25.20
CA ALA A 123 -0.76 -7.40 -24.68
C ALA A 123 -0.16 -6.04 -25.08
N ASN A 124 1.16 -5.88 -24.98
CA ASN A 124 1.84 -4.67 -25.39
C ASN A 124 1.79 -4.44 -26.90
N ARG A 125 1.81 -5.50 -27.73
CA ARG A 125 1.64 -5.41 -29.18
C ARG A 125 0.26 -4.87 -29.53
N LYS A 126 -0.79 -5.34 -28.84
CA LYS A 126 -2.16 -4.83 -29.02
C LYS A 126 -2.30 -3.35 -28.61
N ARG A 127 -1.46 -2.88 -27.69
CA ARG A 127 -1.43 -1.47 -27.24
C ARG A 127 -0.53 -0.57 -28.12
N LYS A 128 0.31 -1.16 -28.98
CA LYS A 128 1.19 -0.41 -29.87
C LYS A 128 0.34 0.48 -30.81
N GLY A 129 0.58 1.80 -30.75
CA GLY A 129 -0.20 2.78 -31.52
C GLY A 129 -1.45 3.31 -30.81
N ILE A 130 -1.85 2.76 -29.68
CA ILE A 130 -2.91 3.36 -28.87
C ILE A 130 -2.28 4.49 -28.06
N LYS A 131 -2.45 5.73 -28.50
CA LYS A 131 -2.13 6.89 -27.66
C LYS A 131 -3.10 6.92 -26.49
N LEU A 132 -2.63 6.57 -25.30
CA LEU A 132 -3.41 6.80 -24.09
C LEU A 132 -3.58 8.32 -23.97
N LYS A 133 -4.80 8.83 -24.16
CA LYS A 133 -5.11 10.24 -23.90
C LYS A 133 -4.74 10.50 -22.43
N LYS A 134 -3.65 11.24 -22.22
CA LYS A 134 -3.28 11.67 -20.87
C LYS A 134 -4.44 12.48 -20.31
N ARG A 135 -4.86 12.13 -19.11
CA ARG A 135 -6.04 12.70 -18.42
C ARG A 135 -5.84 14.15 -17.93
N HIS A 136 -4.65 14.73 -18.16
CA HIS A 136 -4.39 16.11 -17.77
C HIS A 136 -4.97 17.03 -18.83
N ASN A 137 -6.16 17.55 -18.53
CA ASN A 137 -6.80 18.54 -19.40
C ASN A 137 -6.19 19.92 -19.11
N ILE A 138 -5.05 20.20 -19.78
CA ILE A 138 -4.46 21.54 -19.77
C ILE A 138 -4.95 22.22 -21.03
N PRO A 139 -5.79 23.26 -20.90
CA PRO A 139 -6.30 23.98 -22.07
C PRO A 139 -5.16 24.60 -22.88
N SER A 140 -5.19 24.46 -24.23
CA SER A 140 -4.10 24.93 -25.06
C SER A 140 -3.95 26.49 -25.02
N HIS A 141 -5.06 27.21 -24.80
CA HIS A 141 -5.02 28.67 -24.66
C HIS A 141 -4.31 29.08 -23.34
N GLU A 142 -4.61 28.45 -22.22
CA GLU A 142 -3.92 28.72 -20.95
C GLU A 142 -2.43 28.40 -21.03
N LEU A 143 -2.07 27.29 -21.68
CA LEU A 143 -0.68 26.90 -21.87
C LEU A 143 0.06 27.94 -22.73
N ARG A 144 -0.58 28.41 -23.79
CA ARG A 144 -0.04 29.50 -24.66
C ARG A 144 0.17 30.77 -23.84
N ASP A 145 -0.82 31.18 -23.05
CA ASP A 145 -0.75 32.42 -22.26
C ASP A 145 0.38 32.35 -21.24
N LEU A 146 0.52 31.23 -20.54
CA LEU A 146 1.61 31.01 -19.56
C LEU A 146 2.99 31.10 -20.27
N LEU A 147 3.15 30.47 -21.42
CA LEU A 147 4.38 30.56 -22.22
C LEU A 147 4.66 31.98 -22.66
N LYS A 148 3.63 32.71 -23.13
CA LYS A 148 3.72 34.12 -23.52
C LYS A 148 4.12 35.03 -22.34
N TYR A 149 3.66 34.75 -21.13
CA TYR A 149 4.07 35.44 -19.89
C TYR A 149 5.45 35.03 -19.39
N GLY A 150 6.17 34.16 -20.10
CA GLY A 150 7.55 33.78 -19.76
C GLY A 150 7.67 32.70 -18.71
N PHE A 151 6.59 31.98 -18.40
CA PHE A 151 6.68 30.84 -17.50
C PHE A 151 7.52 29.70 -18.12
N SER A 152 8.46 29.17 -17.36
CA SER A 152 9.24 28.01 -17.79
C SER A 152 8.39 26.73 -17.83
N ILE A 153 8.77 25.76 -18.66
CA ILE A 153 8.11 24.44 -18.72
C ILE A 153 8.07 23.79 -17.33
N LEU A 154 9.14 23.97 -16.53
CA LEU A 154 9.18 23.46 -15.15
C LEU A 154 8.14 24.17 -14.27
N GLY A 155 8.07 25.49 -14.29
CA GLY A 155 7.08 26.25 -13.53
C GLY A 155 5.64 25.91 -13.90
N ILE A 156 5.37 25.70 -15.19
CA ILE A 156 4.06 25.25 -15.67
C ILE A 156 3.75 23.83 -15.18
N SER A 157 4.74 22.93 -15.18
CA SER A 157 4.55 21.56 -14.70
C SER A 157 4.23 21.51 -13.20
N GLU A 158 4.85 22.38 -12.40
CA GLU A 158 4.56 22.53 -10.99
C GLU A 158 3.15 23.10 -10.74
N LEU A 159 2.77 24.12 -11.50
CA LEU A 159 1.43 24.76 -11.42
C LEU A 159 0.30 23.73 -11.64
N TYR A 160 0.44 22.90 -12.68
CA TYR A 160 -0.56 21.87 -13.01
C TYR A 160 -0.35 20.54 -12.30
N LYS A 161 0.70 20.43 -11.44
CA LYS A 161 1.07 19.18 -10.73
C LYS A 161 1.21 17.99 -11.69
N VAL A 162 1.89 18.23 -12.81
CA VAL A 162 2.15 17.21 -13.84
C VAL A 162 3.65 17.05 -14.04
N ASP A 163 4.05 15.95 -14.66
CA ASP A 163 5.43 15.72 -15.04
C ASP A 163 5.88 16.74 -16.10
N TRP A 164 7.12 17.22 -16.00
CA TRP A 164 7.73 18.15 -16.97
C TRP A 164 7.61 17.65 -18.42
N SER A 165 7.81 16.34 -18.63
CA SER A 165 7.68 15.73 -19.96
C SER A 165 6.27 15.84 -20.53
N THR A 166 5.23 15.97 -19.68
CA THR A 166 3.84 16.16 -20.09
C THR A 166 3.65 17.50 -20.77
N ILE A 167 4.22 18.56 -20.20
CA ILE A 167 4.16 19.91 -20.78
C ILE A 167 5.00 19.97 -22.06
N LYS A 168 6.26 19.44 -22.00
CA LYS A 168 7.15 19.42 -23.15
C LYS A 168 6.53 18.70 -24.35
N ASN A 169 6.03 17.47 -24.16
CA ASN A 169 5.41 16.71 -25.24
C ASN A 169 4.21 17.44 -25.84
N ARG A 170 3.46 18.21 -25.02
CA ARG A 170 2.31 18.96 -25.48
C ARG A 170 2.72 20.16 -26.37
N ILE A 171 3.83 20.80 -26.03
CA ILE A 171 4.43 21.87 -26.84
C ILE A 171 4.99 21.29 -28.15
N ASP A 172 5.73 20.16 -28.07
CA ASP A 172 6.31 19.49 -29.24
C ASP A 172 5.23 18.97 -30.20
N GLU A 173 4.05 18.55 -29.68
CA GLU A 173 2.90 18.12 -30.48
C GLU A 173 2.12 19.32 -31.10
N ASN A 174 2.28 20.53 -30.56
CA ASN A 174 1.56 21.74 -30.99
C ASN A 174 2.51 22.94 -31.03
N PRO A 175 3.39 23.03 -32.05
CA PRO A 175 4.41 24.11 -32.17
C PRO A 175 3.81 25.50 -32.18
N GLU A 176 2.55 25.64 -32.64
CA GLU A 176 1.80 26.89 -32.66
C GLU A 176 1.60 27.51 -31.27
N LEU A 177 1.84 26.77 -30.20
CA LEU A 177 1.82 27.31 -28.83
C LEU A 177 2.99 28.25 -28.53
N LEU A 178 4.05 28.19 -29.34
CA LEU A 178 5.24 29.06 -29.25
C LEU A 178 5.17 30.23 -30.19
N GLU A 179 4.25 30.24 -31.17
CA GLU A 179 4.09 31.35 -32.12
C GLU A 179 3.49 32.54 -31.37
N VAL A 180 4.26 33.61 -31.29
CA VAL A 180 3.79 34.90 -30.79
C VAL A 180 2.99 35.49 -31.94
N VAL A 181 1.67 35.51 -31.84
CA VAL A 181 0.84 36.33 -32.70
C VAL A 181 1.11 37.77 -32.30
N GLU A 182 1.83 38.50 -33.15
CA GLU A 182 2.05 39.94 -33.03
C GLU A 182 0.73 40.71 -33.01
#